data_589b131bbb8670a6d3009733f030042a
#
_entry.id   589b131bbb8670a6d3009733f030042a
#
_cell.length_a   1.000
_cell.length_b   1.000
_cell.length_c   1.000
_cell.angle_alpha   90.00
_cell.angle_beta   90.00
_cell.angle_gamma   90.00
#
_symmetry.space_group_name_H-M   'P 1'
#
loop_
_entity.id
_entity.type
_entity.pdbx_description
1 polymer ?
#
loop_
_entity_poly.entity_id
_entity_poly.type
_entity_poly.pdbx_seq_one_letter_code
_entity_poly.pdbx_strand_id
1 'polypeptide(L)'
;EASHATRFMVAGQPVALVAMAAGKIRAGAATATLPGINELRLDGASQPNAEDVARILASIRAAAGASRVIAYLHNHDWGDDLRVTREWTRQFAKSCVDAGASAFFAHGAPLLHGIELHRGAPIFYCLGSLIFHSRTPPGHYLPEVWESAIAHLHYRDGRLRQLELVPVVLNERGDDAARQNETRGRPRIATGEDAQRILARLQVLSGAFGTSLRIARARGWIEVG
;
A
#
# COMPACT_ATOMS: atom_id res chain seq x y z
N GLU A 1 -21.22 -10.13 -2.11
CA GLU A 1 -20.56 -9.97 -0.78
C GLU A 1 -19.14 -9.43 -0.92
N ALA A 2 -18.30 -9.95 -1.83
CA ALA A 2 -16.90 -9.53 -1.97
C ALA A 2 -16.68 -8.03 -2.22
N SER A 3 -17.68 -7.34 -2.79
CA SER A 3 -17.61 -5.89 -3.05
C SER A 3 -18.01 -5.03 -1.84
N HIS A 4 -18.58 -5.62 -0.79
CA HIS A 4 -19.00 -4.86 0.38
C HIS A 4 -17.83 -4.57 1.32
N ALA A 5 -17.91 -3.43 2.01
CA ALA A 5 -16.93 -3.07 3.02
C ALA A 5 -17.00 -3.99 4.23
N THR A 6 -15.86 -4.54 4.64
CA THR A 6 -15.73 -5.21 5.94
C THR A 6 -15.61 -4.16 7.04
N ARG A 7 -16.44 -4.24 8.08
CA ARG A 7 -16.49 -3.27 9.18
C ARG A 7 -15.95 -3.87 10.46
N PHE A 8 -15.17 -3.09 11.20
CA PHE A 8 -14.60 -3.49 12.50
C PHE A 8 -14.33 -2.27 13.37
N MET A 9 -14.00 -2.48 14.63
CA MET A 9 -13.70 -1.42 15.59
C MET A 9 -12.19 -1.39 15.85
N VAL A 10 -11.61 -0.21 15.81
CA VAL A 10 -10.21 0.04 16.18
C VAL A 10 -10.19 1.12 17.24
N ALA A 11 -9.75 0.80 18.45
CA ALA A 11 -9.73 1.73 19.60
C ALA A 11 -11.05 2.51 19.77
N GLY A 12 -12.17 1.82 19.67
CA GLY A 12 -13.51 2.41 19.81
C GLY A 12 -14.01 3.23 18.61
N GLN A 13 -13.23 3.27 17.52
CA GLN A 13 -13.61 3.99 16.29
C GLN A 13 -14.04 3.01 15.20
N PRO A 14 -15.16 3.26 14.49
CA PRO A 14 -15.58 2.40 13.39
C PRO A 14 -14.65 2.58 12.18
N VAL A 15 -14.15 1.47 11.68
CA VAL A 15 -13.31 1.38 10.48
C VAL A 15 -13.96 0.45 9.47
N ALA A 16 -13.87 0.79 8.21
CA ALA A 16 -14.33 -0.03 7.11
C ALA A 16 -13.19 -0.27 6.12
N LEU A 17 -13.04 -1.50 5.67
CA LEU A 17 -12.07 -1.90 4.64
C LEU A 17 -12.82 -2.26 3.37
N VAL A 18 -12.53 -1.57 2.27
CA VAL A 18 -12.93 -1.95 0.91
C VAL A 18 -11.69 -2.47 0.21
N ALA A 19 -11.60 -3.80 0.09
CA ALA A 19 -10.47 -4.48 -0.52
C ALA A 19 -10.80 -4.88 -1.96
N MET A 20 -9.82 -4.78 -2.86
CA MET A 20 -9.91 -5.21 -4.24
C MET A 20 -8.55 -5.68 -4.76
N ALA A 21 -8.57 -6.37 -5.90
CA ALA A 21 -7.34 -6.72 -6.59
C ALA A 21 -7.47 -6.50 -8.10
N ALA A 22 -6.36 -6.15 -8.75
CA ALA A 22 -6.25 -5.91 -10.18
C ALA A 22 -5.10 -6.69 -10.81
N GLY A 23 -5.28 -7.06 -12.07
CA GLY A 23 -4.29 -7.80 -12.86
C GLY A 23 -4.14 -9.27 -12.46
N LYS A 24 -4.20 -10.16 -13.43
CA LYS A 24 -3.93 -11.61 -13.29
C LYS A 24 -4.73 -12.35 -12.19
N ILE A 25 -5.95 -11.91 -11.86
CA ILE A 25 -6.79 -12.54 -10.81
C ILE A 25 -7.29 -13.91 -11.27
N ARG A 26 -7.55 -14.09 -12.58
CA ARG A 26 -7.97 -15.36 -13.20
C ARG A 26 -9.27 -15.90 -12.57
N ALA A 27 -9.28 -17.19 -12.20
CA ALA A 27 -10.43 -17.84 -11.58
C ALA A 27 -10.65 -17.47 -10.11
N GLY A 28 -9.81 -16.59 -9.53
CA GLY A 28 -9.96 -16.12 -8.15
C GLY A 28 -11.00 -15.01 -7.97
N ALA A 29 -11.54 -14.44 -9.05
CA ALA A 29 -12.56 -13.40 -8.97
C ALA A 29 -13.89 -13.93 -8.42
N ALA A 30 -14.57 -13.14 -7.59
CA ALA A 30 -15.91 -13.44 -7.12
C ALA A 30 -16.93 -13.33 -8.27
N THR A 31 -17.89 -14.23 -8.26
CA THR A 31 -19.03 -14.22 -9.21
C THR A 31 -20.35 -14.12 -8.45
N ALA A 32 -21.46 -14.15 -9.16
CA ALA A 32 -22.79 -14.19 -8.53
C ALA A 32 -23.01 -15.46 -7.69
N THR A 33 -22.31 -16.55 -8.01
CA THR A 33 -22.50 -17.88 -7.38
C THR A 33 -21.28 -18.41 -6.66
N LEU A 34 -20.08 -17.84 -6.89
CA LEU A 34 -18.84 -18.30 -6.29
C LEU A 34 -18.20 -17.20 -5.44
N PRO A 35 -17.76 -17.52 -4.20
CA PRO A 35 -16.96 -16.61 -3.42
C PRO A 35 -15.61 -16.37 -4.09
N GLY A 36 -15.01 -15.20 -3.85
CA GLY A 36 -13.73 -14.84 -4.43
C GLY A 36 -13.32 -13.39 -4.12
N ILE A 37 -12.40 -12.89 -4.90
CA ILE A 37 -11.81 -11.57 -4.77
C ILE A 37 -12.69 -10.53 -5.47
N ASN A 38 -12.86 -9.36 -4.86
CA ASN A 38 -13.44 -8.18 -5.51
C ASN A 38 -12.46 -7.68 -6.60
N GLU A 39 -12.69 -8.11 -7.83
CA GLU A 39 -11.80 -7.82 -8.95
C GLU A 39 -12.03 -6.41 -9.49
N LEU A 40 -10.94 -5.71 -9.78
CA LEU A 40 -10.88 -4.55 -10.64
C LEU A 40 -10.26 -5.00 -11.97
N ARG A 41 -11.10 -5.30 -12.95
CA ARG A 41 -10.64 -5.74 -14.28
C ARG A 41 -9.89 -4.62 -14.99
N LEU A 42 -8.85 -5.00 -15.71
CA LEU A 42 -8.10 -4.11 -16.60
C LEU A 42 -8.23 -4.62 -18.03
N ASP A 43 -8.35 -3.72 -18.99
CA ASP A 43 -8.29 -4.05 -20.41
C ASP A 43 -6.84 -4.24 -20.92
N GLY A 44 -6.68 -4.51 -22.21
CA GLY A 44 -5.36 -4.72 -22.83
C GLY A 44 -4.44 -3.49 -22.81
N ALA A 45 -5.00 -2.30 -22.55
CA ALA A 45 -4.26 -1.05 -22.38
C ALA A 45 -4.08 -0.68 -20.90
N SER A 46 -4.35 -1.60 -19.99
CA SER A 46 -4.34 -1.39 -18.53
C SER A 46 -5.28 -0.29 -18.07
N GLN A 47 -6.45 -0.14 -18.73
CA GLN A 47 -7.48 0.78 -18.27
C GLN A 47 -8.47 0.04 -17.36
N PRO A 48 -8.80 0.61 -16.19
CA PRO A 48 -9.78 0.01 -15.28
C PRO A 48 -11.18 -0.06 -15.91
N ASN A 49 -11.84 -1.20 -15.77
CA ASN A 49 -13.22 -1.39 -16.21
C ASN A 49 -14.16 -0.45 -15.45
N ALA A 50 -14.97 0.32 -16.18
CA ALA A 50 -15.80 1.38 -15.61
C ALA A 50 -16.88 0.85 -14.64
N GLU A 51 -17.45 -0.35 -14.89
CA GLU A 51 -18.45 -0.96 -14.00
C GLU A 51 -17.82 -1.39 -12.67
N ASP A 52 -16.61 -1.95 -12.71
CA ASP A 52 -15.87 -2.35 -11.51
C ASP A 52 -15.47 -1.13 -10.69
N VAL A 53 -15.00 -0.06 -11.34
CA VAL A 53 -14.71 1.23 -10.70
C VAL A 53 -15.99 1.77 -10.03
N ALA A 54 -17.11 1.85 -10.75
CA ALA A 54 -18.37 2.35 -10.21
C ALA A 54 -18.84 1.54 -8.99
N ARG A 55 -18.76 0.21 -9.05
CA ARG A 55 -19.10 -0.71 -7.95
C ARG A 55 -18.24 -0.46 -6.71
N ILE A 56 -16.91 -0.36 -6.89
CA ILE A 56 -15.96 -0.14 -5.79
C ILE A 56 -16.20 1.23 -5.15
N LEU A 57 -16.32 2.29 -5.95
CA LEU A 57 -16.59 3.63 -5.45
C LEU A 57 -17.95 3.73 -4.74
N ALA A 58 -18.98 3.00 -5.19
CA ALA A 58 -20.26 2.92 -4.49
C ALA A 58 -20.10 2.28 -3.10
N SER A 59 -19.28 1.22 -2.96
CA SER A 59 -19.00 0.58 -1.67
C SER A 59 -18.26 1.52 -0.71
N ILE A 60 -17.32 2.31 -1.21
CA ILE A 60 -16.62 3.34 -0.41
C ILE A 60 -17.61 4.39 0.07
N ARG A 61 -18.44 4.96 -0.82
CA ARG A 61 -19.46 5.97 -0.45
C ARG A 61 -20.44 5.44 0.59
N ALA A 62 -20.91 4.21 0.44
CA ALA A 62 -21.84 3.58 1.39
C ALA A 62 -21.22 3.37 2.79
N ALA A 63 -19.90 3.27 2.88
CA ALA A 63 -19.19 3.10 4.15
C ALA A 63 -18.75 4.43 4.78
N ALA A 64 -18.50 5.47 3.99
CA ALA A 64 -17.86 6.72 4.42
C ALA A 64 -18.68 7.54 5.45
N GLY A 65 -20.01 7.44 5.41
CA GLY A 65 -20.88 8.20 6.35
C GLY A 65 -20.83 7.72 7.81
N ALA A 66 -20.38 6.49 8.05
CA ALA A 66 -20.44 5.84 9.37
C ALA A 66 -19.08 5.26 9.84
N SER A 67 -18.06 5.31 9.01
CA SER A 67 -16.78 4.66 9.29
C SER A 67 -15.63 5.41 8.64
N ARG A 68 -14.43 5.27 9.21
CA ARG A 68 -13.18 5.63 8.53
C ARG A 68 -12.87 4.56 7.49
N VAL A 69 -12.94 4.91 6.20
CA VAL A 69 -12.79 3.93 5.11
C VAL A 69 -11.33 3.82 4.68
N ILE A 70 -10.83 2.59 4.65
CA ILE A 70 -9.55 2.24 4.04
C ILE A 70 -9.87 1.55 2.71
N ALA A 71 -9.41 2.10 1.60
CA ALA A 71 -9.41 1.42 0.31
C ALA A 71 -8.07 0.69 0.11
N TYR A 72 -8.12 -0.58 -0.27
CA TYR A 72 -6.94 -1.44 -0.35
C TYR A 72 -6.88 -2.17 -1.68
N LEU A 73 -5.83 -1.96 -2.45
CA LEU A 73 -5.62 -2.56 -3.77
C LEU A 73 -4.42 -3.49 -3.78
N HIS A 74 -4.65 -4.78 -4.06
CA HIS A 74 -3.60 -5.69 -4.47
C HIS A 74 -3.42 -5.60 -5.99
N ASN A 75 -2.30 -5.03 -6.46
CA ASN A 75 -2.07 -4.75 -7.87
C ASN A 75 -1.01 -5.67 -8.49
N HIS A 76 -1.37 -6.41 -9.53
CA HIS A 76 -0.46 -7.23 -10.34
C HIS A 76 -0.18 -6.63 -11.73
N ASP A 77 -0.63 -5.41 -12.01
CA ASP A 77 -0.29 -4.66 -13.22
C ASP A 77 0.79 -3.61 -12.92
N TRP A 78 2.04 -4.00 -13.08
CA TRP A 78 3.20 -3.15 -12.76
C TRP A 78 3.79 -2.45 -13.98
N GLY A 79 3.39 -2.83 -15.20
CA GLY A 79 4.04 -2.40 -16.43
C GLY A 79 5.44 -2.99 -16.59
N ASP A 80 6.26 -2.30 -17.39
CA ASP A 80 7.62 -2.75 -17.72
C ASP A 80 8.64 -2.39 -16.64
N ASP A 81 8.40 -1.32 -15.87
CA ASP A 81 9.26 -0.89 -14.75
C ASP A 81 8.49 -0.94 -13.43
N LEU A 82 8.90 -1.87 -12.57
CA LEU A 82 8.34 -2.04 -11.22
C LEU A 82 8.54 -0.83 -10.30
N ARG A 83 9.44 0.10 -10.65
CA ARG A 83 9.70 1.31 -9.86
C ARG A 83 8.70 2.42 -10.12
N VAL A 84 7.94 2.32 -11.21
CA VAL A 84 7.03 3.37 -11.66
C VAL A 84 5.60 3.06 -11.23
N THR A 85 5.00 3.99 -10.50
CA THR A 85 3.56 3.93 -10.20
C THR A 85 2.76 4.18 -11.48
N ARG A 86 1.91 3.22 -11.87
CA ARG A 86 1.06 3.32 -13.05
C ARG A 86 0.09 4.49 -12.93
N GLU A 87 -0.11 5.23 -14.01
CA GLU A 87 -1.01 6.40 -14.00
C GLU A 87 -2.46 6.02 -13.68
N TRP A 88 -2.96 4.90 -14.20
CA TRP A 88 -4.31 4.44 -13.85
C TRP A 88 -4.46 4.19 -12.35
N THR A 89 -3.42 3.66 -11.68
CA THR A 89 -3.43 3.43 -10.23
C THR A 89 -3.52 4.75 -9.48
N ARG A 90 -2.82 5.79 -9.95
CA ARG A 90 -2.89 7.13 -9.36
C ARG A 90 -4.29 7.73 -9.48
N GLN A 91 -4.87 7.69 -10.69
CA GLN A 91 -6.22 8.22 -10.94
C GLN A 91 -7.28 7.47 -10.15
N PHE A 92 -7.19 6.14 -10.10
CA PHE A 92 -8.11 5.31 -9.34
C PHE A 92 -8.00 5.57 -7.82
N ALA A 93 -6.80 5.68 -7.28
CA ALA A 93 -6.57 5.99 -5.87
C ALA A 93 -7.19 7.34 -5.48
N LYS A 94 -7.01 8.39 -6.30
CA LYS A 94 -7.66 9.69 -6.11
C LYS A 94 -9.17 9.59 -6.15
N SER A 95 -9.72 8.82 -7.09
CA SER A 95 -11.15 8.58 -7.17
C SER A 95 -11.71 7.87 -5.92
N CYS A 96 -10.94 6.95 -5.32
CA CYS A 96 -11.30 6.31 -4.05
C CYS A 96 -11.35 7.33 -2.90
N VAL A 97 -10.38 8.23 -2.82
CA VAL A 97 -10.38 9.33 -1.83
C VAL A 97 -11.55 10.28 -2.07
N ASP A 98 -11.80 10.67 -3.32
CA ASP A 98 -12.95 11.53 -3.69
C ASP A 98 -14.30 10.88 -3.38
N ALA A 99 -14.36 9.54 -3.37
CA ALA A 99 -15.54 8.79 -2.94
C ALA A 99 -15.67 8.67 -1.41
N GLY A 100 -14.69 9.13 -0.63
CA GLY A 100 -14.73 9.17 0.83
C GLY A 100 -13.76 8.21 1.53
N ALA A 101 -12.79 7.62 0.83
CA ALA A 101 -11.73 6.87 1.50
C ALA A 101 -10.84 7.81 2.33
N SER A 102 -10.62 7.46 3.59
CA SER A 102 -9.73 8.19 4.51
C SER A 102 -8.26 7.89 4.30
N ALA A 103 -7.96 6.78 3.62
CA ALA A 103 -6.64 6.39 3.14
C ALA A 103 -6.78 5.38 2.01
N PHE A 104 -5.81 5.37 1.10
CA PHE A 104 -5.68 4.36 0.07
C PHE A 104 -4.33 3.66 0.19
N PHE A 105 -4.34 2.33 0.14
CA PHE A 105 -3.14 1.51 0.15
C PHE A 105 -3.12 0.61 -1.07
N ALA A 106 -2.07 0.67 -1.86
CA ALA A 106 -1.77 -0.34 -2.86
C ALA A 106 -0.53 -1.14 -2.48
N HIS A 107 -0.48 -2.37 -2.93
CA HIS A 107 0.71 -3.20 -2.90
C HIS A 107 0.70 -4.21 -4.05
N GLY A 108 1.80 -4.98 -4.19
CA GLY A 108 1.96 -6.00 -5.22
C GLY A 108 3.36 -5.95 -5.83
N ALA A 109 3.86 -4.77 -6.21
CA ALA A 109 5.27 -4.60 -6.49
C ALA A 109 6.06 -4.77 -5.18
N PRO A 110 7.17 -5.53 -5.17
CA PRO A 110 7.97 -5.71 -3.95
C PRO A 110 8.94 -4.52 -3.71
N LEU A 111 8.55 -3.32 -4.05
CA LEU A 111 9.36 -2.10 -3.98
C LEU A 111 8.60 -0.98 -3.29
N LEU A 112 9.34 -0.07 -2.67
CA LEU A 112 8.76 1.18 -2.17
C LEU A 112 8.37 2.08 -3.33
N HIS A 113 7.17 2.63 -3.27
CA HIS A 113 6.70 3.74 -4.09
C HIS A 113 6.44 4.97 -3.23
N GLY A 114 6.19 6.11 -3.88
CA GLY A 114 5.94 7.35 -3.18
C GLY A 114 4.58 7.38 -2.47
N ILE A 115 4.45 8.39 -1.63
CA ILE A 115 3.22 8.71 -0.90
C ILE A 115 2.69 10.01 -1.46
N GLU A 116 1.40 10.06 -1.80
CA GLU A 116 0.71 11.26 -2.24
C GLU A 116 -0.35 11.68 -1.22
N LEU A 117 -0.47 12.98 -0.94
CA LEU A 117 -1.58 13.52 -0.18
C LEU A 117 -2.62 14.07 -1.18
N HIS A 118 -3.84 13.54 -1.13
CA HIS A 118 -4.95 14.02 -1.93
C HIS A 118 -6.10 14.43 -1.01
N ARG A 119 -6.47 15.71 -1.02
CA ARG A 119 -7.52 16.27 -0.13
C ARG A 119 -7.32 15.94 1.35
N GLY A 120 -6.07 15.90 1.81
CA GLY A 120 -5.71 15.56 3.19
C GLY A 120 -5.76 14.06 3.52
N ALA A 121 -6.08 13.19 2.59
CA ALA A 121 -5.99 11.74 2.74
C ALA A 121 -4.70 11.19 2.12
N PRO A 122 -4.00 10.26 2.79
CA PRO A 122 -2.79 9.66 2.26
C PRO A 122 -3.10 8.56 1.26
N ILE A 123 -2.34 8.54 0.18
CA ILE A 123 -2.30 7.48 -0.82
C ILE A 123 -0.91 6.86 -0.76
N PHE A 124 -0.84 5.59 -0.39
CA PHE A 124 0.38 4.79 -0.38
C PHE A 124 0.38 3.90 -1.62
N TYR A 125 1.24 4.17 -2.58
CA TYR A 125 1.29 3.40 -3.83
C TYR A 125 1.99 2.06 -3.68
N CYS A 126 2.96 1.93 -2.80
CA CYS A 126 3.47 0.68 -2.23
C CYS A 126 4.45 0.98 -1.08
N LEU A 127 4.34 0.23 0.00
CA LEU A 127 5.26 0.33 1.15
C LEU A 127 6.26 -0.85 1.21
N GLY A 128 6.42 -1.60 0.11
CA GLY A 128 7.25 -2.79 0.08
C GLY A 128 6.57 -4.01 0.73
N SER A 129 7.34 -5.05 0.99
CA SER A 129 6.87 -6.26 1.64
C SER A 129 7.14 -6.22 3.14
N LEU A 130 6.19 -6.67 3.98
CA LEU A 130 6.44 -6.81 5.42
C LEU A 130 7.19 -8.13 5.72
N ILE A 131 6.88 -9.19 4.97
CA ILE A 131 7.56 -10.48 5.03
C ILE A 131 7.83 -10.90 3.59
N PHE A 132 9.07 -11.26 3.28
CA PHE A 132 9.44 -11.73 1.95
C PHE A 132 10.26 -13.00 2.04
N HIS A 133 9.58 -14.15 2.01
CA HIS A 133 10.23 -15.46 2.07
C HIS A 133 10.51 -15.98 0.65
N SER A 134 11.78 -16.18 0.33
CA SER A 134 12.22 -16.73 -0.97
C SER A 134 13.34 -17.77 -0.78
N ARG A 135 13.33 -18.80 -1.61
CA ARG A 135 14.38 -19.83 -1.66
C ARG A 135 15.45 -19.53 -2.71
N THR A 136 15.35 -18.41 -3.43
CA THR A 136 16.38 -17.97 -4.40
C THR A 136 17.69 -17.63 -3.67
N PRO A 137 18.84 -17.72 -4.31
CA PRO A 137 20.10 -17.30 -3.70
C PRO A 137 20.08 -15.82 -3.27
N PRO A 138 20.85 -15.42 -2.25
CA PRO A 138 21.10 -14.00 -1.97
C PRO A 138 21.63 -13.27 -3.20
N GLY A 139 21.21 -12.03 -3.40
CA GLY A 139 21.58 -11.22 -4.57
C GLY A 139 20.75 -11.51 -5.84
N HIS A 140 19.79 -12.43 -5.79
CA HIS A 140 18.88 -12.70 -6.92
C HIS A 140 17.93 -11.54 -7.20
N TYR A 141 17.42 -10.89 -6.17
CA TYR A 141 16.56 -9.72 -6.27
C TYR A 141 17.36 -8.44 -6.06
N LEU A 142 16.83 -7.34 -6.58
CA LEU A 142 17.38 -6.01 -6.32
C LEU A 142 17.39 -5.74 -4.79
N PRO A 143 18.42 -5.03 -4.27
CA PRO A 143 18.51 -4.72 -2.84
C PRO A 143 17.27 -4.05 -2.27
N GLU A 144 16.58 -3.24 -3.09
CA GLU A 144 15.36 -2.51 -2.73
C GLU A 144 14.16 -3.41 -2.40
N VAL A 145 14.16 -4.65 -2.89
CA VAL A 145 13.11 -5.64 -2.57
C VAL A 145 13.10 -6.03 -1.09
N TRP A 146 14.24 -5.82 -0.41
CA TRP A 146 14.44 -6.10 1.00
C TRP A 146 14.23 -4.86 1.89
N GLU A 147 13.63 -3.81 1.33
CA GLU A 147 13.30 -2.56 2.01
C GLU A 147 11.78 -2.36 2.08
N SER A 148 11.32 -1.85 3.20
CA SER A 148 9.89 -1.62 3.44
C SER A 148 9.67 -0.48 4.42
N ALA A 149 8.41 -0.10 4.63
CA ALA A 149 8.03 0.84 5.66
C ALA A 149 6.68 0.48 6.28
N ILE A 150 6.52 0.80 7.56
CA ILE A 150 5.23 0.80 8.25
C ILE A 150 4.77 2.24 8.38
N ALA A 151 3.51 2.51 8.06
CA ALA A 151 2.90 3.82 8.21
C ALA A 151 2.00 3.86 9.44
N HIS A 152 2.25 4.80 10.36
CA HIS A 152 1.35 5.15 11.44
C HIS A 152 0.61 6.44 11.09
N LEU A 153 -0.71 6.41 11.16
CA LEU A 153 -1.58 7.53 10.85
C LEU A 153 -2.07 8.15 12.18
N HIS A 154 -1.62 9.35 12.49
CA HIS A 154 -1.97 10.04 13.72
C HIS A 154 -3.18 10.95 13.50
N TYR A 155 -4.31 10.59 14.12
CA TYR A 155 -5.54 11.35 14.06
C TYR A 155 -5.75 12.17 15.35
N ARG A 156 -6.24 13.40 15.20
CA ARG A 156 -6.72 14.25 16.28
C ARG A 156 -8.07 14.87 15.86
N ASP A 157 -9.06 14.80 16.73
CA ASP A 157 -10.42 15.33 16.48
C ASP A 157 -11.02 14.83 15.15
N GLY A 158 -10.85 13.53 14.89
CA GLY A 158 -11.35 12.87 13.68
C GLY A 158 -10.57 13.17 12.40
N ARG A 159 -9.59 14.08 12.44
CA ARG A 159 -8.77 14.47 11.28
C ARG A 159 -7.37 13.87 11.35
N LEU A 160 -6.86 13.42 10.22
CA LEU A 160 -5.46 13.06 10.09
C LEU A 160 -4.60 14.31 10.24
N ARG A 161 -3.57 14.25 11.10
CA ARG A 161 -2.65 15.37 11.33
C ARG A 161 -1.24 15.08 10.88
N GLN A 162 -0.83 13.82 11.01
CA GLN A 162 0.55 13.46 10.75
C GLN A 162 0.64 11.99 10.36
N LEU A 163 1.58 11.68 9.50
CA LEU A 163 2.03 10.32 9.21
C LEU A 163 3.42 10.12 9.79
N GLU A 164 3.64 8.98 10.44
CA GLU A 164 4.95 8.48 10.81
C GLU A 164 5.30 7.29 9.94
N LEU A 165 6.49 7.30 9.35
CA LEU A 165 7.03 6.20 8.57
C LEU A 165 8.16 5.54 9.32
N VAL A 166 7.98 4.28 9.67
CA VAL A 166 8.98 3.44 10.33
C VAL A 166 9.67 2.60 9.26
N PRO A 167 10.95 2.86 8.96
CA PRO A 167 11.67 2.09 7.95
C PRO A 167 11.95 0.67 8.45
N VAL A 168 11.81 -0.29 7.55
CA VAL A 168 11.97 -1.72 7.81
C VAL A 168 12.94 -2.32 6.80
N VAL A 169 13.83 -3.17 7.26
CA VAL A 169 14.64 -4.04 6.41
C VAL A 169 14.20 -5.48 6.60
N LEU A 170 14.18 -6.21 5.50
CA LEU A 170 13.98 -7.64 5.47
C LEU A 170 15.34 -8.33 5.42
N ASN A 171 15.53 -9.35 6.23
CA ASN A 171 16.81 -10.04 6.31
C ASN A 171 17.05 -10.92 5.08
N GLU A 172 17.72 -10.40 4.05
CA GLU A 172 17.98 -11.15 2.82
C GLU A 172 18.86 -12.38 3.04
N ARG A 173 19.89 -12.25 3.90
CA ARG A 173 20.91 -13.30 4.07
C ARG A 173 20.59 -14.29 5.18
N GLY A 174 19.56 -14.02 6.01
CA GLY A 174 19.34 -14.76 7.24
C GLY A 174 20.35 -14.40 8.34
N ASP A 175 20.16 -14.91 9.53
CA ASP A 175 21.02 -14.66 10.69
C ASP A 175 22.19 -15.64 10.76
N ASP A 176 22.03 -16.81 10.13
CA ASP A 176 23.02 -17.91 10.11
C ASP A 176 22.96 -18.61 8.75
N ALA A 177 24.12 -18.83 8.14
CA ALA A 177 24.22 -19.50 6.85
C ALA A 177 23.65 -20.91 6.84
N ALA A 178 23.79 -21.67 7.94
CA ALA A 178 23.26 -23.03 8.07
C ALA A 178 21.73 -23.05 8.20
N ARG A 179 21.12 -21.95 8.69
CA ARG A 179 19.68 -21.79 8.94
C ARG A 179 19.10 -20.61 8.16
N GLN A 180 19.70 -20.26 7.06
CA GLN A 180 19.35 -19.09 6.28
C GLN A 180 17.83 -19.01 5.97
N ASN A 181 17.23 -20.11 5.53
CA ASN A 181 15.82 -20.14 5.16
C ASN A 181 14.84 -19.99 6.35
N GLU A 182 15.31 -20.14 7.57
CA GLU A 182 14.48 -20.00 8.76
C GLU A 182 14.32 -18.53 9.20
N THR A 183 15.34 -17.71 8.92
CA THR A 183 15.38 -16.31 9.37
C THR A 183 15.34 -15.30 8.23
N ARG A 184 15.52 -15.78 6.99
CA ARG A 184 15.47 -14.97 5.78
C ARG A 184 14.10 -14.36 5.58
N GLY A 185 14.07 -13.08 5.17
CA GLY A 185 12.83 -12.33 4.91
C GLY A 185 12.09 -11.87 6.16
N ARG A 186 12.62 -12.13 7.37
CA ARG A 186 12.06 -11.60 8.62
C ARG A 186 12.27 -10.09 8.69
N PRO A 187 11.21 -9.31 9.01
CA PRO A 187 11.33 -7.88 9.14
C PRO A 187 12.04 -7.49 10.45
N ARG A 188 12.83 -6.44 10.38
CA ARG A 188 13.35 -5.70 11.54
C ARG A 188 13.25 -4.21 11.29
N ILE A 189 13.05 -3.42 12.33
CA ILE A 189 13.12 -1.97 12.23
C ILE A 189 14.52 -1.59 11.77
N ALA A 190 14.61 -0.80 10.70
CA ALA A 190 15.86 -0.29 10.20
C ALA A 190 16.43 0.81 11.14
N THR A 191 17.73 0.79 11.31
CA THR A 191 18.49 1.79 12.11
C THR A 191 19.70 2.27 11.33
N GLY A 192 20.36 3.33 11.81
CA GLY A 192 21.60 3.84 11.18
C GLY A 192 21.46 4.13 9.69
N GLU A 193 22.40 3.62 8.90
CA GLU A 193 22.46 3.83 7.45
C GLU A 193 21.29 3.22 6.70
N ASP A 194 20.79 2.05 7.13
CA ASP A 194 19.62 1.41 6.53
C ASP A 194 18.39 2.31 6.64
N ALA A 195 18.15 2.86 7.83
CA ALA A 195 17.02 3.76 8.04
C ALA A 195 17.15 5.03 7.18
N GLN A 196 18.34 5.62 7.14
CA GLN A 196 18.60 6.81 6.33
C GLN A 196 18.36 6.54 4.84
N ARG A 197 18.87 5.43 4.31
CA ARG A 197 18.73 5.03 2.91
C ARG A 197 17.26 4.84 2.52
N ILE A 198 16.49 4.10 3.32
CA ILE A 198 15.08 3.81 3.07
C ILE A 198 14.26 5.11 3.10
N LEU A 199 14.47 5.94 4.14
CA LEU A 199 13.72 7.19 4.30
C LEU A 199 14.09 8.23 3.23
N ALA A 200 15.35 8.32 2.84
CA ALA A 200 15.80 9.20 1.75
C ALA A 200 15.15 8.78 0.41
N ARG A 201 15.04 7.47 0.16
CA ARG A 201 14.33 6.94 -1.02
C ARG A 201 12.86 7.33 -0.98
N LEU A 202 12.15 7.12 0.12
CA LEU A 202 10.75 7.53 0.28
C LEU A 202 10.57 9.03 0.13
N GLN A 203 11.52 9.85 0.62
CA GLN A 203 11.50 11.30 0.45
C GLN A 203 11.53 11.70 -1.02
N VAL A 204 12.44 11.12 -1.80
CA VAL A 204 12.55 11.38 -3.25
C VAL A 204 11.30 10.92 -3.98
N LEU A 205 10.84 9.70 -3.74
CA LEU A 205 9.65 9.13 -4.38
C LEU A 205 8.38 9.92 -4.05
N SER A 206 8.22 10.37 -2.80
CA SER A 206 7.05 11.14 -2.37
C SER A 206 7.11 12.59 -2.87
N GLY A 207 8.32 13.15 -2.99
CA GLY A 207 8.56 14.47 -3.58
C GLY A 207 8.06 14.59 -5.01
N ALA A 208 8.15 13.51 -5.79
CA ALA A 208 7.60 13.45 -7.15
C ALA A 208 6.07 13.62 -7.20
N PHE A 209 5.37 13.39 -6.08
CA PHE A 209 3.93 13.63 -5.93
C PHE A 209 3.61 14.91 -5.15
N GLY A 210 4.60 15.77 -4.90
CA GLY A 210 4.42 17.01 -4.14
C GLY A 210 4.31 16.81 -2.63
N THR A 211 4.60 15.60 -2.11
CA THR A 211 4.52 15.30 -0.68
C THR A 211 5.88 15.51 -0.02
N SER A 212 5.93 16.40 0.96
CA SER A 212 7.14 16.69 1.74
C SER A 212 7.29 15.70 2.90
N LEU A 213 8.37 14.94 2.90
CA LEU A 213 8.73 14.01 3.96
C LEU A 213 9.95 14.55 4.70
N ARG A 214 9.84 14.80 6.01
CA ARG A 214 10.91 15.18 6.89
C ARG A 214 11.49 13.96 7.60
N ILE A 215 12.81 13.82 7.61
CA ILE A 215 13.51 12.72 8.31
C ILE A 215 14.01 13.24 9.66
N ALA A 216 13.62 12.58 10.73
CA ALA A 216 14.11 12.88 12.08
C ALA A 216 14.10 11.61 12.95
N ARG A 217 15.19 11.38 13.71
CA ARG A 217 15.31 10.26 14.68
C ARG A 217 15.02 8.89 14.04
N ALA A 218 15.56 8.64 12.85
CA ALA A 218 15.33 7.41 12.06
C ALA A 218 13.84 7.13 11.77
N ARG A 219 13.04 8.19 11.62
CA ARG A 219 11.63 8.16 11.22
C ARG A 219 11.38 9.17 10.11
N GLY A 220 10.43 8.86 9.23
CA GLY A 220 9.89 9.80 8.26
C GLY A 220 8.60 10.43 8.80
N TRP A 221 8.41 11.72 8.57
CA TRP A 221 7.27 12.49 9.04
C TRP A 221 6.64 13.27 7.90
N ILE A 222 5.34 13.16 7.73
CA ILE A 222 4.55 13.96 6.78
C ILE A 222 3.46 14.67 7.57
N GLU A 223 3.47 16.00 7.54
CA GLU A 223 2.41 16.82 8.14
C GLU A 223 1.22 16.90 7.17
N VAL A 224 0.02 16.81 7.74
CA VAL A 224 -1.24 16.93 6.99
C VAL A 224 -1.96 18.16 7.51
N GLY A 225 -2.10 19.15 6.67
CA GLY A 225 -2.69 20.47 6.97
C GLY A 225 -4.21 20.45 7.21
#